data_022251aa5c428f09cd23fafd136ec453
#
_entry.id   022251aa5c428f09cd23fafd136ec453
#
_cell.length_a   1.000
_cell.length_b   1.000
_cell.length_c   1.000
_cell.angle_alpha   90.00
_cell.angle_beta   90.00
_cell.angle_gamma   90.00
#
_symmetry.space_group_name_H-M   'P 1'
#
loop_
_entity.id
_entity.type
_entity.pdbx_description
1 polymer ?
#
loop_
_entity_poly.entity_id
_entity_poly.type
_entity_poly.pdbx_seq_one_letter_code
_entity_poly.pdbx_strand_id
1 'polypeptide(L)' 'MKVSDLMSTDIVCVGEETSVLHAAREMGRENIGMLPVSSDRGILKGVITDRDIVLRVLSSAVEK' A
#
# COMPACT_ATOMS: atom_id res chain seq x y z
N MET A 1 -2.64 -9.99 -26.62
CA MET A 1 -2.98 -10.05 -25.20
C MET A 1 -3.03 -8.65 -24.62
N LYS A 2 -4.08 -8.33 -23.89
CA LYS A 2 -4.25 -7.01 -23.25
C LYS A 2 -3.86 -7.07 -21.79
N VAL A 3 -3.56 -5.92 -21.20
CA VAL A 3 -3.30 -5.84 -19.77
C VAL A 3 -4.47 -6.40 -18.95
N SER A 4 -5.71 -6.14 -19.39
CA SER A 4 -6.90 -6.65 -18.73
C SER A 4 -6.97 -8.18 -18.67
N ASP A 5 -6.28 -8.87 -19.57
CA ASP A 5 -6.24 -10.33 -19.57
C ASP A 5 -5.37 -10.89 -18.45
N LEU A 6 -4.42 -10.07 -17.96
CA LEU A 6 -3.44 -10.48 -16.96
C LEU A 6 -3.62 -9.82 -15.60
N MET A 7 -4.33 -8.71 -15.55
CA MET A 7 -4.44 -7.95 -14.30
C MET A 7 -5.26 -8.68 -13.25
N SER A 8 -4.93 -8.43 -11.99
CA SER A 8 -5.74 -8.89 -10.88
C SER A 8 -6.89 -7.90 -10.66
N THR A 9 -8.10 -8.41 -10.48
CA THR A 9 -9.26 -7.60 -10.14
C THR A 9 -9.59 -7.68 -8.65
N ASP A 10 -8.94 -8.60 -7.96
CA ASP A 10 -9.14 -8.83 -6.53
C ASP A 10 -8.07 -8.06 -5.76
N ILE A 11 -8.20 -6.74 -5.75
CA ILE A 11 -7.20 -5.84 -5.17
C ILE A 11 -7.68 -5.28 -3.84
N VAL A 12 -6.71 -5.03 -2.95
CA VAL A 12 -6.94 -4.37 -1.67
C VAL A 12 -6.38 -2.95 -1.76
N CYS A 13 -7.21 -1.97 -1.49
CA CYS A 13 -6.80 -0.56 -1.46
C CYS A 13 -6.88 -0.03 -0.03
N VAL A 14 -6.07 0.99 0.27
CA VAL A 14 -6.17 1.71 1.54
C VAL A 14 -6.45 3.19 1.24
N GLY A 15 -6.94 3.90 2.24
CA GLY A 15 -7.22 5.33 2.12
C GLY A 15 -6.02 6.17 2.54
N GLU A 16 -6.05 7.45 2.18
CA GLU A 16 -4.99 8.38 2.55
C GLU A 16 -4.82 8.53 4.06
N GLU A 17 -5.90 8.36 4.81
CA GLU A 17 -5.90 8.48 6.27
C GLU A 17 -5.66 7.15 6.99
N THR A 18 -5.51 6.07 6.24
CA THR A 18 -5.19 4.77 6.84
C THR A 18 -3.83 4.83 7.52
N SER A 19 -3.73 4.26 8.72
CA SER A 19 -2.46 4.25 9.44
C SER A 19 -1.44 3.38 8.72
N VAL A 20 -0.16 3.72 8.88
CA VAL A 20 0.94 2.92 8.32
C VAL A 20 0.91 1.50 8.88
N LEU A 21 0.59 1.37 10.17
CA LEU A 21 0.48 0.04 10.79
C LEU A 21 -0.58 -0.81 10.12
N HIS A 22 -1.74 -0.23 9.84
CA HIS A 22 -2.82 -0.95 9.16
C HIS A 22 -2.40 -1.36 7.75
N ALA A 23 -1.75 -0.45 7.01
CA ALA A 23 -1.24 -0.75 5.68
C ALA A 23 -0.23 -1.89 5.71
N ALA A 24 0.68 -1.87 6.68
CA ALA A 24 1.67 -2.94 6.85
C ALA A 24 1.00 -4.29 7.15
N ARG A 25 -0.03 -4.28 7.98
CA ARG A 25 -0.78 -5.51 8.29
C ARG A 25 -1.48 -6.07 7.04
N GLU A 26 -2.05 -5.19 6.23
CA GLU A 26 -2.68 -5.61 4.97
C GLU A 26 -1.67 -6.23 4.02
N MET A 27 -0.48 -5.64 3.90
CA MET A 27 0.59 -6.19 3.07
C MET A 27 0.99 -7.59 3.54
N GLY A 28 1.13 -7.77 4.86
CA GLY A 28 1.47 -9.07 5.42
C GLY A 28 0.38 -10.10 5.22
N ARG A 29 -0.87 -9.71 5.44
CA ARG A 29 -2.01 -10.62 5.30
C ARG A 29 -2.20 -11.07 3.85
N GLU A 30 -2.05 -10.14 2.91
CA GLU A 30 -2.23 -10.43 1.49
C GLU A 30 -0.95 -10.88 0.79
N ASN A 31 0.16 -10.88 1.52
CA ASN A 31 1.48 -11.26 1.00
C ASN A 31 1.86 -10.44 -0.25
N ILE A 32 1.70 -9.13 -0.14
CA ILE A 32 2.02 -8.19 -1.21
C ILE A 32 2.90 -7.08 -0.67
N GLY A 33 3.69 -6.47 -1.54
CA GLY A 33 4.62 -5.41 -1.17
C GLY A 33 4.17 -4.01 -1.56
N MET A 34 2.97 -3.88 -2.12
CA MET A 34 2.46 -2.59 -2.58
C MET A 34 0.95 -2.54 -2.41
N LEU A 35 0.45 -1.37 -2.00
CA LEU A 35 -0.98 -1.13 -1.90
C LEU A 35 -1.32 0.15 -2.65
N PRO A 36 -2.35 0.14 -3.50
CA PRO A 36 -2.91 1.37 -4.04
C PRO A 36 -3.54 2.19 -2.93
N VAL A 37 -3.37 3.50 -3.00
CA VAL A 37 -3.97 4.44 -2.06
C VAL A 37 -5.03 5.24 -2.80
N SER A 38 -6.24 5.22 -2.31
CA SER A 38 -7.36 5.91 -2.94
C SER A 38 -7.97 6.95 -2.00
N SER A 39 -8.66 7.93 -2.60
CA SER A 39 -9.45 8.87 -1.84
C SER A 39 -10.74 8.20 -1.36
N ASP A 40 -11.49 8.91 -0.52
CA ASP A 40 -12.81 8.47 -0.06
C ASP A 40 -13.82 8.28 -1.20
N ARG A 41 -13.52 8.86 -2.37
CA ARG A 41 -14.34 8.73 -3.58
C ARG A 41 -13.87 7.60 -4.50
N GLY A 42 -12.89 6.83 -4.06
CA GLY A 42 -12.37 5.73 -4.86
C GLY A 42 -11.41 6.13 -5.97
N ILE A 43 -10.91 7.36 -5.95
CA ILE A 43 -9.96 7.84 -6.96
C ILE A 43 -8.55 7.46 -6.51
N LEU A 44 -7.78 6.84 -7.40
CA LEU A 44 -6.39 6.48 -7.11
C LEU A 44 -5.57 7.75 -6.87
N LYS A 45 -4.91 7.82 -5.72
CA LYS A 45 -4.08 8.96 -5.33
C LYS A 45 -2.59 8.64 -5.37
N GLY A 46 -2.24 7.37 -5.25
CA GLY A 46 -0.86 6.95 -5.26
C GLY A 46 -0.73 5.51 -4.84
N VAL A 47 0.49 5.13 -4.49
CA VAL A 47 0.78 3.79 -3.98
C VAL A 47 1.70 3.91 -2.78
N ILE A 48 1.62 2.92 -1.88
CA ILE A 48 2.57 2.79 -0.79
C ILE A 48 3.20 1.39 -0.88
N THR A 49 4.51 1.32 -0.63
CA THR A 49 5.24 0.06 -0.70
C THR A 49 5.80 -0.30 0.68
N ASP A 50 6.13 -1.58 0.84
CA ASP A 50 6.81 -2.06 2.04
C ASP A 50 8.16 -1.34 2.22
N ARG A 51 8.85 -1.03 1.12
CA ARG A 51 10.10 -0.27 1.17
C ARG A 51 9.89 1.14 1.73
N ASP A 52 8.81 1.82 1.32
CA ASP A 52 8.48 3.14 1.85
C ASP A 52 8.32 3.09 3.36
N ILE A 53 7.63 2.06 3.85
CA ILE A 53 7.39 1.89 5.29
C ILE A 53 8.71 1.66 6.02
N VAL A 54 9.55 0.77 5.52
CA VAL A 54 10.83 0.48 6.17
C VAL A 54 11.72 1.71 6.19
N LEU A 55 11.87 2.40 5.06
CA LEU A 55 12.77 3.54 4.96
C LEU A 55 12.29 4.76 5.76
N ARG A 56 10.99 4.98 5.81
CA ARG A 56 10.44 6.17 6.47
C ARG A 56 10.20 5.98 7.95
N VAL A 57 9.71 4.81 8.33
CA VAL A 57 9.32 4.54 9.72
C VAL A 57 10.51 4.05 10.54
N LEU A 58 11.18 2.99 10.07
CA LEU A 58 12.27 2.41 10.83
C LEU A 58 13.51 3.29 10.83
N SER A 59 13.78 3.97 9.72
CA SER A 59 14.90 4.89 9.63
C SER A 59 14.74 6.04 10.63
N SER A 60 13.56 6.61 10.73
CA SER A 60 13.29 7.67 11.72
C SER A 60 13.44 7.18 13.15
N ALA A 61 12.99 5.95 13.43
CA ALA A 61 13.11 5.38 14.76
C ALA A 61 14.57 5.13 15.15
N VAL A 62 15.39 4.71 14.19
CA VAL A 62 16.80 4.39 14.44
C VAL A 62 17.63 5.64 14.66
N GLU A 63 17.30 6.74 14.02
CA GLU A 63 18.04 8.00 14.15
C GLU A 63 17.92 8.65 15.53
N LYS A 64 17.06 8.14 16.35
CA LYS A 64 16.92 8.59 17.73
C LYS A 64 17.78 7.77 18.66
#